data_04f131b5c0b30f78df6fb59d688cc054
#
_entry.id   04f131b5c0b30f78df6fb59d688cc054
#
_cell.length_a   1.000
_cell.length_b   1.000
_cell.length_c   1.000
_cell.angle_alpha   90.00
_cell.angle_beta   90.00
_cell.angle_gamma   90.00
#
_symmetry.space_group_name_H-M   'P 1'
#
loop_
_entity.id
_entity.type
_entity.pdbx_description
1 polymer ?
#
loop_
_entity_poly.entity_id
_entity_poly.type
_entity_poly.pdbx_seq_one_letter_code
_entity_poly.pdbx_strand_id
1 'polypeptide(L)'
;MNKYQVGNKVRVKNITTQEEFDEMDDNSYFGFDGISLEDSEMANFFGKVVTIKFVAADGSYLIKEDDNKFWWEDCMFDELVSELTMRIKYFDNATKLKKITKGNWIDVYANKDMFVKEGDRAMIPLGFALELPNGWEGHLAPRSSTFKTWGIIQTNSVGVVDDTYIGDNDQWHMPVYCLQGKDSVDGQLGTIIRKGDKIGQFRIMEVMPQIEFEEVDSFGNADRGGFGSTGIK
;
A
#
# COMPACT_ATOMS: atom_id res chain seq x y z
N MET A 1 15.92 10.58 26.99
CA MET A 1 16.02 11.08 25.59
C MET A 1 14.68 10.77 24.97
N ASN A 2 13.97 11.77 24.47
CA ASN A 2 12.62 11.60 23.96
C ASN A 2 12.62 10.65 22.73
N LYS A 3 11.71 9.71 22.68
CA LYS A 3 11.59 8.71 21.62
C LYS A 3 11.22 9.36 20.28
N TYR A 4 10.40 10.41 20.31
CA TYR A 4 9.91 11.10 19.11
C TYR A 4 10.31 12.58 19.09
N GLN A 5 10.34 13.20 17.89
CA GLN A 5 10.71 14.58 17.65
C GLN A 5 9.58 15.35 16.98
N VAL A 6 9.60 16.69 17.08
CA VAL A 6 8.63 17.55 16.37
C VAL A 6 8.66 17.25 14.87
N GLY A 7 7.50 17.08 14.28
CA GLY A 7 7.32 16.71 12.87
C GLY A 7 7.26 15.20 12.61
N ASN A 8 7.65 14.37 13.56
CA ASN A 8 7.48 12.92 13.41
C ASN A 8 6.01 12.57 13.27
N LYS A 9 5.70 11.62 12.40
CA LYS A 9 4.42 10.93 12.33
C LYS A 9 4.51 9.66 13.14
N VAL A 10 3.57 9.46 14.03
CA VAL A 10 3.50 8.28 14.90
C VAL A 10 2.12 7.65 14.80
N ARG A 11 2.04 6.34 14.96
CA ARG A 11 0.76 5.64 15.05
C ARG A 11 0.35 5.58 16.51
N VAL A 12 -0.84 6.09 16.81
CA VAL A 12 -1.46 5.87 18.12
C VAL A 12 -1.85 4.40 18.23
N LYS A 13 -1.62 3.79 19.39
CA LYS A 13 -2.02 2.41 19.64
C LYS A 13 -3.48 2.18 19.26
N ASN A 14 -3.75 1.02 18.68
CA ASN A 14 -5.12 0.64 18.34
C ASN A 14 -5.75 -0.09 19.53
N ILE A 15 -6.37 0.67 20.42
CA ILE A 15 -7.06 0.18 21.60
C ILE A 15 -8.51 -0.12 21.23
N THR A 16 -8.96 -1.35 21.50
CA THR A 16 -10.29 -1.83 21.11
C THR A 16 -11.11 -2.37 22.27
N THR A 17 -10.47 -2.63 23.40
CA THR A 17 -11.10 -3.14 24.61
C THR A 17 -10.81 -2.24 25.81
N GLN A 18 -11.68 -2.31 26.83
CA GLN A 18 -11.48 -1.59 28.09
C GLN A 18 -10.21 -2.08 28.80
N GLU A 19 -9.89 -3.38 28.75
CA GLU A 19 -8.69 -3.96 29.36
C GLU A 19 -7.41 -3.36 28.76
N GLU A 20 -7.32 -3.26 27.41
CA GLU A 20 -6.20 -2.61 26.73
C GLU A 20 -6.10 -1.11 27.07
N PHE A 21 -7.25 -0.46 27.29
CA PHE A 21 -7.30 0.94 27.68
C PHE A 21 -6.79 1.15 29.11
N ASP A 22 -7.20 0.31 30.05
CA ASP A 22 -6.77 0.33 31.44
C ASP A 22 -5.26 0.02 31.56
N GLU A 23 -4.74 -0.94 30.77
CA GLU A 23 -3.29 -1.21 30.70
C GLU A 23 -2.49 -0.01 30.17
N MET A 24 -3.04 0.75 29.24
CA MET A 24 -2.40 1.98 28.73
C MET A 24 -2.43 3.07 29.79
N ASP A 25 -3.53 3.21 30.53
CA ASP A 25 -3.69 4.16 31.64
C ASP A 25 -2.69 3.88 32.77
N ASP A 26 -2.58 2.61 33.19
CA ASP A 26 -1.62 2.18 34.24
C ASP A 26 -0.15 2.48 33.86
N ASN A 27 0.18 2.56 32.58
CA ASN A 27 1.50 2.86 32.06
C ASN A 27 1.70 4.37 31.75
N SER A 28 0.66 5.18 31.89
CA SER A 28 0.69 6.63 31.63
C SER A 28 0.98 7.39 32.93
N TYR A 29 1.81 8.43 32.84
CA TYR A 29 2.08 9.32 33.96
C TYR A 29 0.90 10.23 34.29
N PHE A 30 0.14 10.65 33.26
CA PHE A 30 -0.99 11.56 33.44
C PHE A 30 -2.29 10.87 33.81
N GLY A 31 -2.43 9.55 33.52
CA GLY A 31 -3.65 8.80 33.74
C GLY A 31 -4.87 9.33 32.98
N PHE A 32 -5.95 8.57 33.00
CA PHE A 32 -7.24 8.97 32.43
C PHE A 32 -8.30 9.29 33.48
N ASP A 33 -7.90 9.46 34.76
CA ASP A 33 -8.78 9.86 35.88
C ASP A 33 -10.07 9.05 35.98
N GLY A 34 -10.03 7.74 35.67
CA GLY A 34 -11.19 6.83 35.74
C GLY A 34 -12.18 7.03 34.58
N ILE A 35 -11.78 7.65 33.49
CA ILE A 35 -12.58 7.76 32.27
C ILE A 35 -12.62 6.39 31.58
N SER A 36 -13.80 5.94 31.14
CA SER A 36 -13.93 4.72 30.35
C SER A 36 -13.47 4.92 28.90
N LEU A 37 -13.15 3.82 28.21
CA LEU A 37 -12.83 3.84 26.77
C LEU A 37 -13.92 4.53 25.95
N GLU A 38 -15.21 4.28 26.26
CA GLU A 38 -16.34 4.84 25.52
C GLU A 38 -16.49 6.35 25.72
N ASP A 39 -16.09 6.87 26.90
CA ASP A 39 -16.19 8.28 27.24
C ASP A 39 -14.94 9.08 26.89
N SER A 40 -13.84 8.39 26.54
CA SER A 40 -12.58 9.04 26.22
C SER A 40 -12.57 9.64 24.82
N GLU A 41 -12.47 10.96 24.73
CA GLU A 41 -12.29 11.63 23.42
C GLU A 41 -10.95 11.29 22.75
N MET A 42 -9.94 10.82 23.48
CA MET A 42 -8.68 10.32 22.93
C MET A 42 -8.88 9.06 22.07
N ALA A 43 -9.93 8.27 22.36
CA ALA A 43 -10.30 7.10 21.57
C ALA A 43 -10.54 7.44 20.08
N ASN A 44 -10.90 8.68 19.77
CA ASN A 44 -11.02 9.14 18.38
C ASN A 44 -9.72 9.06 17.59
N PHE A 45 -8.58 8.92 18.26
CA PHE A 45 -7.25 8.88 17.63
C PHE A 45 -6.65 7.48 17.57
N PHE A 46 -7.22 6.50 18.26
CA PHE A 46 -6.71 5.13 18.30
C PHE A 46 -6.58 4.52 16.89
N GLY A 47 -5.44 3.87 16.63
CA GLY A 47 -5.07 3.32 15.33
C GLY A 47 -4.70 4.37 14.26
N LYS A 48 -4.90 5.66 14.53
CA LYS A 48 -4.60 6.73 13.56
C LYS A 48 -3.14 7.14 13.60
N VAL A 49 -2.69 7.66 12.46
CA VAL A 49 -1.38 8.31 12.34
C VAL A 49 -1.55 9.78 12.66
N VAL A 50 -0.76 10.27 13.61
CA VAL A 50 -0.76 11.64 14.09
C VAL A 50 0.63 12.27 13.98
N THR A 51 0.71 13.61 14.01
CA THR A 51 1.96 14.34 13.85
C THR A 51 2.37 15.00 15.17
N ILE A 52 3.55 14.69 15.66
CA ILE A 52 4.11 15.35 16.86
C ILE A 52 4.30 16.85 16.56
N LYS A 53 3.64 17.68 17.33
CA LYS A 53 3.67 19.13 17.22
C LYS A 53 4.66 19.77 18.18
N PHE A 54 4.74 19.22 19.39
CA PHE A 54 5.59 19.73 20.46
C PHE A 54 6.08 18.56 21.33
N VAL A 55 7.26 18.72 21.90
CA VAL A 55 7.85 17.77 22.85
C VAL A 55 8.18 18.54 24.11
N ALA A 56 7.58 18.16 25.22
CA ALA A 56 7.80 18.81 26.52
C ALA A 56 9.09 18.29 27.19
N ALA A 57 9.55 19.04 28.22
CA ALA A 57 10.76 18.69 28.96
C ALA A 57 10.62 17.40 29.79
N ASP A 58 9.42 17.04 30.17
CA ASP A 58 9.08 15.79 30.87
C ASP A 58 8.97 14.58 29.97
N GLY A 59 9.01 14.75 28.64
CA GLY A 59 8.92 13.70 27.65
C GLY A 59 7.55 13.51 27.04
N SER A 60 6.55 14.27 27.47
CA SER A 60 5.21 14.24 26.88
C SER A 60 5.14 15.01 25.56
N TYR A 61 4.07 14.77 24.79
CA TYR A 61 3.89 15.29 23.46
C TYR A 61 2.54 16.00 23.28
N LEU A 62 2.52 17.01 22.39
CA LEU A 62 1.29 17.49 21.77
C LEU A 62 1.28 17.06 20.32
N ILE A 63 0.11 16.71 19.79
CA ILE A 63 -0.09 16.37 18.38
C ILE A 63 -0.82 17.51 17.66
N LYS A 64 -0.75 17.51 16.31
CA LYS A 64 -1.41 18.54 15.51
C LYS A 64 -2.92 18.31 15.41
N GLU A 65 -3.32 17.05 15.40
CA GLU A 65 -4.66 16.60 15.02
C GLU A 65 -5.71 16.78 16.12
N ASP A 66 -5.29 17.02 17.39
CA ASP A 66 -6.20 17.22 18.54
C ASP A 66 -6.29 18.68 19.02
N ASP A 67 -5.73 19.64 18.27
CA ASP A 67 -5.70 21.06 18.61
C ASP A 67 -5.12 21.38 20.01
N ASN A 68 -4.16 20.57 20.47
CA ASN A 68 -3.53 20.59 21.79
C ASN A 68 -4.47 20.26 22.95
N LYS A 69 -5.44 19.43 22.71
CA LYS A 69 -6.43 19.06 23.72
C LYS A 69 -5.86 18.09 24.75
N PHE A 70 -4.95 17.20 24.31
CA PHE A 70 -4.41 16.13 25.14
C PHE A 70 -2.89 16.16 25.18
N TRP A 71 -2.32 15.71 26.30
CA TRP A 71 -0.94 15.32 26.41
C TRP A 71 -0.80 13.84 26.07
N TRP A 72 0.19 13.52 25.26
CA TRP A 72 0.48 12.17 24.79
C TRP A 72 1.81 11.69 25.34
N GLU A 73 1.94 10.40 25.56
CA GLU A 73 3.16 9.77 26.09
C GLU A 73 3.66 8.66 25.17
N ASP A 74 4.92 8.25 25.37
CA ASP A 74 5.55 7.17 24.58
C ASP A 74 4.75 5.86 24.59
N CYS A 75 4.11 5.55 25.73
CA CYS A 75 3.29 4.33 25.90
C CYS A 75 2.03 4.32 25.04
N MET A 76 1.56 5.49 24.59
CA MET A 76 0.36 5.67 23.76
C MET A 76 0.61 5.50 22.27
N PHE A 77 1.87 5.35 21.87
CA PHE A 77 2.26 5.19 20.46
C PHE A 77 2.88 3.82 20.20
N ASP A 78 2.55 3.22 19.05
CA ASP A 78 3.14 1.95 18.60
C ASP A 78 4.47 2.18 17.90
N GLU A 79 4.46 2.97 16.82
CA GLU A 79 5.60 3.09 15.92
C GLU A 79 5.75 4.48 15.32
N LEU A 80 6.98 4.80 14.95
CA LEU A 80 7.29 5.94 14.09
C LEU A 80 6.88 5.60 12.65
N VAL A 81 5.95 6.38 12.10
CA VAL A 81 5.53 6.24 10.70
C VAL A 81 6.45 7.08 9.82
N SER A 82 7.37 6.42 9.14
CA SER A 82 8.18 7.08 8.13
C SER A 82 7.37 7.34 6.87
N GLU A 83 7.31 8.60 6.40
CA GLU A 83 6.86 8.87 5.03
C GLU A 83 7.97 8.48 4.07
N LEU A 84 7.70 7.44 3.28
CA LEU A 84 8.58 7.11 2.16
C LEU A 84 8.43 8.17 1.07
N THR A 85 9.54 8.83 0.72
CA THR A 85 9.60 9.72 -0.43
C THR A 85 10.20 8.96 -1.60
N MET A 86 9.50 8.92 -2.72
CA MET A 86 9.97 8.31 -3.97
C MET A 86 10.16 9.40 -5.02
N ARG A 87 11.27 9.35 -5.75
CA ARG A 87 11.45 10.19 -6.93
C ARG A 87 10.70 9.58 -8.10
N ILE A 88 9.98 10.40 -8.85
CA ILE A 88 9.18 9.98 -10.01
C ILE A 88 9.54 10.84 -11.23
N LYS A 89 9.74 10.19 -12.37
CA LYS A 89 9.88 10.82 -13.67
C LYS A 89 8.66 10.49 -14.53
N TYR A 90 8.08 11.50 -15.15
CA TYR A 90 6.95 11.34 -16.07
C TYR A 90 7.41 11.47 -17.53
N PHE A 91 6.77 10.71 -18.42
CA PHE A 91 7.01 10.72 -19.88
C PHE A 91 5.80 11.33 -20.61
N ASP A 92 6.05 12.01 -21.73
CA ASP A 92 5.06 12.39 -22.75
C ASP A 92 3.70 12.92 -22.21
N ASN A 93 3.71 13.90 -21.32
CA ASN A 93 2.51 14.47 -20.72
C ASN A 93 1.60 13.40 -20.06
N ALA A 94 2.20 12.43 -19.39
CA ALA A 94 1.48 11.38 -18.69
C ALA A 94 0.52 11.93 -17.64
N THR A 95 -0.56 11.22 -17.41
CA THR A 95 -1.44 11.49 -16.26
C THR A 95 -0.68 11.26 -14.98
N LYS A 96 -0.58 12.29 -14.14
CA LYS A 96 0.15 12.20 -12.88
C LYS A 96 -0.55 11.31 -11.87
N LEU A 97 0.24 10.52 -11.16
CA LEU A 97 -0.25 9.71 -10.04
C LEU A 97 -0.83 10.60 -8.94
N LYS A 98 -1.87 10.12 -8.29
CA LYS A 98 -2.53 10.85 -7.19
C LYS A 98 -2.29 10.15 -5.88
N LYS A 99 -2.16 10.94 -4.82
CA LYS A 99 -2.11 10.43 -3.45
C LYS A 99 -3.33 9.57 -3.16
N ILE A 100 -3.16 8.48 -2.41
CA ILE A 100 -4.26 7.62 -2.00
C ILE A 100 -5.15 8.40 -1.02
N THR A 101 -6.44 8.49 -1.34
CA THR A 101 -7.45 9.08 -0.45
C THR A 101 -8.42 8.04 0.08
N LYS A 102 -8.49 6.88 -0.61
CA LYS A 102 -9.35 5.75 -0.23
C LYS A 102 -8.73 4.45 -0.74
N GLY A 103 -8.61 3.46 0.12
CA GLY A 103 -7.93 2.19 -0.21
C GLY A 103 -6.42 2.26 -0.01
N ASN A 104 -5.69 1.23 -0.47
CA ASN A 104 -4.26 1.01 -0.20
C ASN A 104 -3.41 0.89 -1.47
N TRP A 105 -3.98 1.15 -2.65
CA TRP A 105 -3.33 1.03 -3.94
C TRP A 105 -3.40 2.34 -4.71
N ILE A 106 -2.34 2.67 -5.44
CA ILE A 106 -2.26 3.86 -6.30
C ILE A 106 -2.72 3.48 -7.70
N ASP A 107 -3.72 4.19 -8.24
CA ASP A 107 -4.18 4.00 -9.62
C ASP A 107 -3.08 4.39 -10.62
N VAL A 108 -2.91 3.57 -11.66
CA VAL A 108 -2.04 3.87 -12.82
C VAL A 108 -2.87 4.03 -14.09
N TYR A 109 -2.32 4.80 -15.01
CA TYR A 109 -3.03 5.27 -16.19
C TYR A 109 -2.30 4.83 -17.46
N ALA A 110 -3.06 4.43 -18.49
CA ALA A 110 -2.50 4.25 -19.82
C ALA A 110 -1.94 5.59 -20.34
N ASN A 111 -0.72 5.59 -20.88
CA ASN A 111 -0.09 6.81 -21.43
C ASN A 111 -0.21 6.92 -22.95
N LYS A 112 -0.94 6.03 -23.61
CA LYS A 112 -1.11 6.00 -25.05
C LYS A 112 -2.49 5.47 -25.42
N ASP A 113 -3.08 6.00 -26.49
CA ASP A 113 -4.23 5.39 -27.15
C ASP A 113 -3.79 4.13 -27.88
N MET A 114 -4.50 3.03 -27.66
CA MET A 114 -4.18 1.71 -28.22
C MET A 114 -5.46 0.96 -28.58
N PHE A 115 -5.43 0.24 -29.69
CA PHE A 115 -6.36 -0.83 -29.98
C PHE A 115 -5.63 -2.17 -29.78
N VAL A 116 -6.14 -3.02 -28.92
CA VAL A 116 -5.59 -4.37 -28.67
C VAL A 116 -6.61 -5.36 -29.21
N LYS A 117 -6.27 -6.07 -30.29
CA LYS A 117 -7.14 -7.06 -30.90
C LYS A 117 -7.39 -8.21 -29.96
N GLU A 118 -8.58 -8.80 -30.01
CA GLU A 118 -8.90 -10.03 -29.30
C GLU A 118 -7.92 -11.15 -29.70
N GLY A 119 -7.36 -11.84 -28.71
CA GLY A 119 -6.31 -12.84 -28.92
C GLY A 119 -4.88 -12.29 -28.94
N ASP A 120 -4.68 -10.96 -28.95
CA ASP A 120 -3.36 -10.37 -28.98
C ASP A 120 -2.85 -9.92 -27.60
N ARG A 121 -1.53 -9.76 -27.53
CA ARG A 121 -0.81 -9.21 -26.37
C ARG A 121 -0.42 -7.77 -26.63
N ALA A 122 -0.36 -6.98 -25.58
CA ALA A 122 0.16 -5.63 -25.65
C ALA A 122 0.92 -5.25 -24.37
N MET A 123 1.85 -4.29 -24.51
CA MET A 123 2.52 -3.63 -23.39
C MET A 123 1.94 -2.21 -23.28
N ILE A 124 1.14 -1.95 -22.26
CA ILE A 124 0.54 -0.63 -22.05
C ILE A 124 1.54 0.24 -21.31
N PRO A 125 2.07 1.32 -21.91
CA PRO A 125 2.96 2.22 -21.21
C PRO A 125 2.17 3.00 -20.15
N LEU A 126 2.72 3.14 -18.94
CA LEU A 126 2.07 3.82 -17.82
C LEU A 126 2.54 5.27 -17.67
N GLY A 127 3.56 5.69 -18.43
CA GLY A 127 4.00 7.06 -18.51
C GLY A 127 4.84 7.56 -17.34
N PHE A 128 5.36 6.68 -16.49
CA PHE A 128 6.26 7.06 -15.41
C PHE A 128 7.36 6.01 -15.18
N ALA A 129 8.46 6.47 -14.61
CA ALA A 129 9.50 5.67 -13.95
C ALA A 129 9.56 6.08 -12.47
N LEU A 130 9.79 5.13 -11.58
CA LEU A 130 9.92 5.36 -10.14
C LEU A 130 11.31 4.94 -9.68
N GLU A 131 11.93 5.75 -8.84
CA GLU A 131 13.06 5.33 -8.04
C GLU A 131 12.53 4.81 -6.72
N LEU A 132 12.43 3.48 -6.64
CA LEU A 132 12.02 2.80 -5.42
C LEU A 132 13.14 2.91 -4.38
N PRO A 133 12.80 3.13 -3.09
CA PRO A 133 13.80 3.07 -2.03
C PRO A 133 14.42 1.68 -1.94
N ASN A 134 15.71 1.61 -1.59
CA ASN A 134 16.38 0.33 -1.36
C ASN A 134 15.61 -0.50 -0.34
N GLY A 135 15.43 -1.78 -0.63
CA GLY A 135 14.65 -2.70 0.20
C GLY A 135 13.13 -2.65 -0.03
N TRP A 136 12.68 -1.99 -1.11
CA TRP A 136 11.28 -1.96 -1.49
C TRP A 136 11.06 -2.41 -2.93
N GLU A 137 9.98 -3.11 -3.18
CA GLU A 137 9.55 -3.53 -4.50
C GLU A 137 8.16 -3.01 -4.85
N GLY A 138 7.89 -2.79 -6.13
CA GLY A 138 6.60 -2.37 -6.65
C GLY A 138 5.78 -3.55 -7.13
N HIS A 139 4.51 -3.65 -6.71
CA HIS A 139 3.57 -4.65 -7.19
C HIS A 139 2.49 -4.00 -8.02
N LEU A 140 2.48 -4.29 -9.33
CA LEU A 140 1.48 -3.82 -10.28
C LEU A 140 0.42 -4.90 -10.51
N ALA A 141 -0.85 -4.52 -10.39
CA ALA A 141 -1.98 -5.42 -10.58
C ALA A 141 -3.12 -4.74 -11.37
N PRO A 142 -4.02 -5.52 -12.01
CA PRO A 142 -5.24 -4.97 -12.57
C PRO A 142 -6.15 -4.46 -11.46
N ARG A 143 -7.02 -3.48 -11.79
CA ARG A 143 -8.12 -3.08 -10.92
C ARG A 143 -9.25 -4.11 -11.01
N SER A 144 -10.12 -4.16 -10.02
CA SER A 144 -11.30 -5.05 -10.01
C SER A 144 -12.22 -4.85 -11.24
N SER A 145 -12.20 -3.66 -11.84
CA SER A 145 -12.99 -3.33 -13.03
C SER A 145 -12.26 -3.56 -14.36
N THR A 146 -10.96 -3.84 -14.36
CA THR A 146 -10.14 -3.87 -15.58
C THR A 146 -10.69 -4.88 -16.60
N PHE A 147 -10.94 -6.12 -16.21
CA PHE A 147 -11.50 -7.12 -17.11
C PHE A 147 -12.91 -6.75 -17.59
N LYS A 148 -13.78 -6.30 -16.68
CA LYS A 148 -15.15 -5.91 -17.02
C LYS A 148 -15.17 -4.78 -18.06
N THR A 149 -14.27 -3.81 -17.95
CA THR A 149 -14.26 -2.61 -18.80
C THR A 149 -13.62 -2.88 -20.16
N TRP A 150 -12.46 -3.54 -20.19
CA TRP A 150 -11.67 -3.71 -21.40
C TRP A 150 -11.54 -5.16 -21.89
N GLY A 151 -12.01 -6.16 -21.15
CA GLY A 151 -11.86 -7.57 -21.49
C GLY A 151 -10.40 -8.07 -21.53
N ILE A 152 -9.49 -7.34 -20.89
CA ILE A 152 -8.07 -7.68 -20.81
C ILE A 152 -7.71 -8.31 -19.46
N ILE A 153 -6.72 -9.19 -19.49
CA ILE A 153 -6.06 -9.73 -18.31
C ILE A 153 -4.59 -9.32 -18.30
N GLN A 154 -4.01 -9.12 -17.13
CA GLN A 154 -2.56 -8.92 -17.00
C GLN A 154 -1.85 -10.26 -17.12
N THR A 155 -0.85 -10.37 -18.00
CA THR A 155 -0.26 -11.65 -18.39
C THR A 155 0.69 -12.26 -17.35
N ASN A 156 1.23 -11.43 -16.47
CA ASN A 156 2.12 -11.85 -15.38
C ASN A 156 1.42 -11.84 -13.99
N SER A 157 0.10 -11.84 -13.96
CA SER A 157 -0.74 -11.83 -12.75
C SER A 157 -0.46 -10.62 -11.84
N VAL A 158 0.71 -10.54 -11.24
CA VAL A 158 1.28 -9.39 -10.53
C VAL A 158 2.59 -9.02 -11.22
N GLY A 159 2.71 -7.78 -11.67
CA GLY A 159 3.98 -7.24 -12.16
C GLY A 159 4.85 -6.86 -10.98
N VAL A 160 6.01 -7.49 -10.86
CA VAL A 160 6.98 -7.14 -9.82
C VAL A 160 8.04 -6.24 -10.43
N VAL A 161 8.31 -5.13 -9.77
CA VAL A 161 9.35 -4.16 -10.14
C VAL A 161 10.25 -4.01 -8.93
N ASP A 162 11.49 -4.45 -9.05
CA ASP A 162 12.48 -4.37 -7.98
C ASP A 162 13.14 -2.98 -7.89
N ASP A 163 13.89 -2.75 -6.82
CA ASP A 163 14.56 -1.48 -6.53
C ASP A 163 15.80 -1.20 -7.40
N THR A 164 16.12 -2.08 -8.35
CA THR A 164 17.17 -1.87 -9.36
C THR A 164 16.62 -1.31 -10.68
N TYR A 165 15.30 -1.39 -10.92
CA TYR A 165 14.64 -0.84 -12.11
C TYR A 165 14.28 0.63 -11.91
N ILE A 166 15.31 1.47 -11.80
CA ILE A 166 15.23 2.88 -11.38
C ILE A 166 15.89 3.85 -12.36
N GLY A 167 16.22 3.38 -13.56
CA GLY A 167 16.85 4.20 -14.58
C GLY A 167 15.91 5.25 -15.20
N ASP A 168 16.51 6.27 -15.80
CA ASP A 168 15.76 7.38 -16.42
C ASP A 168 14.78 6.96 -17.51
N ASN A 169 14.99 5.81 -18.12
CA ASN A 169 14.14 5.26 -19.19
C ASN A 169 13.40 4.00 -18.79
N ASP A 170 13.47 3.62 -17.51
CA ASP A 170 12.80 2.45 -16.96
C ASP A 170 11.30 2.74 -16.71
N GLN A 171 10.60 3.03 -17.81
CA GLN A 171 9.17 3.29 -17.80
C GLN A 171 8.42 2.02 -17.39
N TRP A 172 7.49 2.16 -16.46
CA TRP A 172 6.62 1.07 -16.09
C TRP A 172 5.60 0.78 -17.19
N HIS A 173 5.36 -0.51 -17.42
CA HIS A 173 4.41 -1.01 -18.39
C HIS A 173 3.52 -2.09 -17.77
N MET A 174 2.28 -2.18 -18.25
CA MET A 174 1.35 -3.25 -17.89
C MET A 174 1.23 -4.22 -19.08
N PRO A 175 1.78 -5.44 -18.97
CA PRO A 175 1.62 -6.47 -20.00
C PRO A 175 0.22 -7.05 -19.94
N VAL A 176 -0.49 -7.05 -21.06
CA VAL A 176 -1.88 -7.53 -21.12
C VAL A 176 -2.12 -8.46 -22.29
N TYR A 177 -3.19 -9.27 -22.15
CA TYR A 177 -3.76 -10.10 -23.19
C TYR A 177 -5.25 -9.73 -23.33
N CYS A 178 -5.73 -9.47 -24.54
CA CYS A 178 -7.14 -9.20 -24.80
C CYS A 178 -7.88 -10.53 -24.92
N LEU A 179 -8.54 -10.93 -23.85
CA LEU A 179 -9.30 -12.19 -23.78
C LEU A 179 -10.71 -12.05 -24.35
N GLN A 180 -11.30 -10.83 -24.22
CA GLN A 180 -12.66 -10.57 -24.69
C GLN A 180 -12.74 -9.13 -25.23
N GLY A 181 -12.80 -9.00 -26.55
CA GLY A 181 -12.97 -7.68 -27.18
C GLY A 181 -14.29 -7.02 -26.77
N LYS A 182 -14.22 -5.70 -26.53
CA LYS A 182 -15.38 -4.88 -26.18
C LYS A 182 -15.75 -3.90 -27.30
N ASP A 183 -14.81 -3.71 -28.23
CA ASP A 183 -14.91 -2.77 -29.34
C ASP A 183 -14.65 -3.48 -30.66
N SER A 184 -15.01 -2.85 -31.78
CA SER A 184 -14.67 -3.30 -33.12
C SER A 184 -14.09 -2.15 -33.92
N VAL A 185 -12.91 -2.37 -34.53
CA VAL A 185 -12.25 -1.42 -35.42
C VAL A 185 -11.95 -2.13 -36.73
N ASP A 186 -12.40 -1.60 -37.83
CA ASP A 186 -12.25 -2.17 -39.21
C ASP A 186 -12.66 -3.65 -39.29
N GLY A 187 -13.74 -4.02 -38.60
CA GLY A 187 -14.24 -5.40 -38.56
C GLY A 187 -13.45 -6.34 -37.65
N GLN A 188 -12.41 -5.88 -36.96
CA GLN A 188 -11.65 -6.65 -36.00
C GLN A 188 -12.17 -6.41 -34.57
N LEU A 189 -12.49 -7.47 -33.87
CA LEU A 189 -12.87 -7.40 -32.46
C LEU A 189 -11.63 -7.19 -31.59
N GLY A 190 -11.74 -6.34 -30.58
CA GLY A 190 -10.64 -6.00 -29.68
C GLY A 190 -11.10 -5.05 -28.59
N THR A 191 -10.18 -4.30 -28.00
CA THR A 191 -10.50 -3.28 -27.00
C THR A 191 -9.76 -2.00 -27.28
N ILE A 192 -10.44 -0.87 -27.09
CA ILE A 192 -9.84 0.47 -27.18
C ILE A 192 -9.46 0.92 -25.79
N ILE A 193 -8.19 1.22 -25.61
CA ILE A 193 -7.64 1.82 -24.39
C ILE A 193 -7.25 3.25 -24.74
N ARG A 194 -7.71 4.22 -23.96
CA ARG A 194 -7.41 5.63 -24.16
C ARG A 194 -6.35 6.10 -23.19
N LYS A 195 -5.53 7.05 -23.63
CA LYS A 195 -4.61 7.76 -22.73
C LYS A 195 -5.40 8.37 -21.57
N GLY A 196 -4.94 8.11 -20.34
CA GLY A 196 -5.61 8.56 -19.12
C GLY A 196 -6.60 7.57 -18.52
N ASP A 197 -6.88 6.44 -19.20
CA ASP A 197 -7.68 5.36 -18.62
C ASP A 197 -6.98 4.75 -17.40
N LYS A 198 -7.71 4.54 -16.32
CA LYS A 198 -7.24 3.87 -15.10
C LYS A 198 -7.13 2.37 -15.33
N ILE A 199 -6.03 1.95 -15.93
CA ILE A 199 -5.87 0.59 -16.44
C ILE A 199 -5.43 -0.42 -15.39
N GLY A 200 -4.77 0.02 -14.33
CA GLY A 200 -4.23 -0.81 -13.27
C GLY A 200 -4.04 -0.04 -11.98
N GLN A 201 -3.38 -0.66 -11.04
CA GLN A 201 -3.02 -0.08 -9.75
C GLN A 201 -1.73 -0.70 -9.22
N PHE A 202 -0.99 0.00 -8.38
CA PHE A 202 0.20 -0.55 -7.74
C PHE A 202 0.28 -0.17 -6.26
N ARG A 203 1.08 -0.93 -5.54
CA ARG A 203 1.58 -0.61 -4.20
C ARG A 203 3.05 -0.97 -4.12
N ILE A 204 3.75 -0.47 -3.11
CA ILE A 204 5.09 -0.92 -2.77
C ILE A 204 5.02 -1.86 -1.56
N MET A 205 5.99 -2.76 -1.47
CA MET A 205 6.16 -3.70 -0.36
C MET A 205 7.65 -3.79 -0.02
N GLU A 206 7.95 -4.14 1.23
CA GLU A 206 9.31 -4.51 1.59
C GLU A 206 9.73 -5.76 0.83
N VAL A 207 10.99 -5.80 0.39
CA VAL A 207 11.55 -6.98 -0.26
C VAL A 207 11.64 -8.14 0.71
N MET A 208 11.62 -9.35 0.17
CA MET A 208 11.78 -10.56 0.98
C MET A 208 13.14 -10.53 1.71
N PRO A 209 13.19 -10.86 3.00
CA PRO A 209 14.45 -10.94 3.72
C PRO A 209 15.39 -11.96 3.09
N GLN A 210 16.69 -11.84 3.33
CA GLN A 210 17.64 -12.87 2.91
C GLN A 210 17.26 -14.20 3.55
N ILE A 211 17.19 -15.23 2.73
CA ILE A 211 16.85 -16.59 3.16
C ILE A 211 18.06 -17.49 2.88
N GLU A 212 18.45 -18.24 3.88
CA GLU A 212 19.38 -19.37 3.74
C GLU A 212 18.56 -20.66 3.79
N PHE A 213 18.82 -21.56 2.84
CA PHE A 213 18.15 -22.85 2.78
C PHE A 213 19.05 -23.91 3.44
N GLU A 214 18.53 -24.52 4.49
CA GLU A 214 19.12 -25.70 5.10
C GLU A 214 18.48 -26.95 4.45
N GLU A 215 19.29 -27.72 3.74
CA GLU A 215 18.84 -28.97 3.13
C GLU A 215 18.73 -30.06 4.18
N VAL A 216 17.56 -30.68 4.29
CA VAL A 216 17.28 -31.75 5.23
C VAL A 216 16.61 -32.93 4.53
N ASP A 217 16.90 -34.17 4.96
CA ASP A 217 16.27 -35.37 4.40
C ASP A 217 14.81 -35.51 4.80
N SER A 218 14.40 -34.92 5.91
CA SER A 218 13.03 -34.97 6.43
C SER A 218 12.76 -33.84 7.42
N PHE A 219 11.56 -33.25 7.35
CA PHE A 219 11.09 -32.30 8.37
C PHE A 219 10.57 -32.98 9.63
N GLY A 220 10.31 -34.29 9.61
CA GLY A 220 9.74 -35.03 10.74
C GLY A 220 8.25 -34.70 11.05
N ASN A 221 7.60 -33.91 10.20
CA ASN A 221 6.22 -33.49 10.35
C ASN A 221 5.27 -34.39 9.58
N ALA A 222 4.03 -34.55 10.06
CA ALA A 222 2.99 -35.22 9.31
C ALA A 222 2.53 -34.38 8.12
N ASP A 223 2.22 -35.03 6.99
CA ASP A 223 1.67 -34.36 5.81
C ASP A 223 0.30 -33.76 6.11
N ARG A 224 0.13 -32.48 5.79
CA ARG A 224 -1.16 -31.78 5.93
C ARG A 224 -2.15 -32.19 4.83
N GLY A 225 -1.65 -32.61 3.68
CA GLY A 225 -2.43 -32.75 2.46
C GLY A 225 -2.68 -31.39 1.76
N GLY A 226 -3.30 -31.41 0.61
CA GLY A 226 -3.63 -30.23 -0.21
C GLY A 226 -4.45 -30.61 -1.43
N PHE A 227 -4.70 -29.63 -2.35
CA PHE A 227 -5.37 -29.84 -3.64
C PHE A 227 -6.72 -30.59 -3.55
N GLY A 228 -7.54 -30.25 -2.55
CA GLY A 228 -8.84 -30.86 -2.36
C GLY A 228 -8.85 -32.07 -1.41
N SER A 229 -7.75 -32.32 -0.67
CA SER A 229 -7.68 -33.40 0.35
C SER A 229 -8.74 -33.27 1.45
N THR A 230 -9.37 -32.09 1.62
CA THR A 230 -10.49 -31.84 2.54
C THR A 230 -11.87 -32.14 1.95
N GLY A 231 -11.92 -32.63 0.68
CA GLY A 231 -13.15 -32.94 -0.05
C GLY A 231 -13.78 -31.73 -0.75
N ILE A 232 -14.79 -32.02 -1.57
CA ILE A 232 -15.51 -31.01 -2.38
C ILE A 232 -16.86 -30.65 -1.73
N LYS A 233 -17.28 -31.34 -0.66
CA LYS A 233 -18.52 -31.13 0.11
C LYS A 233 -18.24 -31.25 1.60
#